data_f2a401afd479587a05653c47562710c5
#
_entry.id   f2a401afd479587a05653c47562710c5
#
_cell.length_a   1.000
_cell.length_b   1.000
_cell.length_c   1.000
_cell.angle_alpha   90.00
_cell.angle_beta   90.00
_cell.angle_gamma   90.00
#
_symmetry.space_group_name_H-M   'P 1'
#
loop_
_entity.id
_entity.type
_entity.pdbx_description
1 polymer ?
#
loop_
_entity_poly.entity_id
_entity_poly.type
_entity_poly.pdbx_seq_one_letter_code
_entity_poly.pdbx_strand_id
1 'polypeptide(L)'
;TLTLEVDGTREEVRLQALPVDAQPAWVEAQAPALRRHADRAYWSEHLAAANTTVVRYNAARWEAEAPADFWKRVIAEAEAKKVSRFVVDLRANSGGDNGLNKPMVEGLRASAWLNAPGRLYVLVGRATFSAGMNAAADLARETKATFVGEPTGSSPNFAGEASPVTLPCSGLQAIVSSRYFQGSDPTDRSLWIAPALLVEPAYQDWTSGRDAALEAVLALPLP
;
A
#
# COMPACT_ATOMS: atom_id res chain seq x y z
N THR A 1 -33.74 1.92 -3.36
CA THR A 1 -33.55 1.01 -4.51
C THR A 1 -32.37 1.51 -5.32
N LEU A 2 -31.50 0.61 -5.71
CA LEU A 2 -30.43 0.86 -6.69
C LEU A 2 -30.76 0.11 -7.96
N THR A 3 -30.51 0.74 -9.10
CA THR A 3 -30.53 0.05 -10.38
C THR A 3 -29.09 -0.31 -10.74
N LEU A 4 -28.81 -1.58 -10.86
CA LEU A 4 -27.51 -2.11 -11.28
C LEU A 4 -27.62 -2.53 -12.75
N GLU A 5 -26.56 -2.31 -13.50
CA GLU A 5 -26.44 -2.83 -14.87
C GLU A 5 -25.21 -3.75 -14.91
N VAL A 6 -25.46 -5.02 -15.18
CA VAL A 6 -24.43 -6.06 -15.28
C VAL A 6 -24.63 -6.78 -16.61
N ASP A 7 -23.62 -6.80 -17.46
CA ASP A 7 -23.64 -7.45 -18.77
C ASP A 7 -24.87 -7.05 -19.64
N GLY A 8 -25.23 -5.76 -19.59
CA GLY A 8 -26.36 -5.20 -20.32
C GLY A 8 -27.74 -5.52 -19.73
N THR A 9 -27.79 -6.24 -18.62
CA THR A 9 -29.03 -6.55 -17.88
C THR A 9 -29.18 -5.57 -16.72
N ARG A 10 -30.35 -4.95 -16.59
CA ARG A 10 -30.68 -4.05 -15.47
C ARG A 10 -31.42 -4.82 -14.38
N GLU A 11 -30.90 -4.72 -13.17
CA GLU A 11 -31.54 -5.28 -11.97
C GLU A 11 -31.84 -4.18 -10.95
N GLU A 12 -33.01 -4.22 -10.36
CA GLU A 12 -33.37 -3.36 -9.23
C GLU A 12 -33.04 -4.07 -7.93
N VAL A 13 -32.10 -3.52 -7.16
CA VAL A 13 -31.74 -4.03 -5.83
C VAL A 13 -32.31 -3.11 -4.77
N ARG A 14 -33.18 -3.63 -3.93
CA ARG A 14 -33.70 -2.90 -2.78
C ARG A 14 -32.75 -3.04 -1.61
N LEU A 15 -32.10 -1.94 -1.23
CA LEU A 15 -31.29 -1.88 -0.02
C LEU A 15 -32.20 -1.62 1.19
N GLN A 16 -31.94 -2.35 2.25
CA GLN A 16 -32.54 -2.14 3.56
C GLN A 16 -31.42 -1.79 4.55
N ALA A 17 -31.62 -0.71 5.31
CA ALA A 17 -30.68 -0.36 6.36
C ALA A 17 -30.67 -1.44 7.44
N LEU A 18 -29.50 -1.84 7.87
CA LEU A 18 -29.34 -2.70 9.03
C LEU A 18 -29.47 -1.86 10.31
N PRO A 19 -29.94 -2.44 11.43
CA PRO A 19 -29.82 -1.82 12.74
C PRO A 19 -28.36 -1.42 13.02
N VAL A 20 -28.16 -0.35 13.80
CA VAL A 20 -26.80 0.20 14.07
C VAL A 20 -25.88 -0.81 14.76
N ASP A 21 -26.44 -1.73 15.50
CA ASP A 21 -25.76 -2.81 16.24
C ASP A 21 -25.64 -4.14 15.44
N ALA A 22 -26.25 -4.19 14.26
CA ALA A 22 -26.19 -5.40 13.44
C ALA A 22 -24.81 -5.53 12.77
N GLN A 23 -24.23 -6.71 12.92
CA GLN A 23 -23.02 -7.09 12.16
C GLN A 23 -23.47 -7.77 10.86
N PRO A 24 -23.13 -7.23 9.69
CA PRO A 24 -23.43 -7.90 8.43
C PRO A 24 -22.66 -9.24 8.36
N ALA A 25 -23.32 -10.27 7.85
CA ALA A 25 -22.63 -11.51 7.50
C ALA A 25 -21.77 -11.24 6.25
N TRP A 26 -20.49 -11.04 6.47
CA TRP A 26 -19.54 -10.89 5.35
C TRP A 26 -19.29 -12.24 4.70
N VAL A 27 -19.37 -12.29 3.40
CA VAL A 27 -18.90 -13.46 2.64
C VAL A 27 -17.38 -13.46 2.75
N GLU A 28 -16.84 -14.41 3.51
CA GLU A 28 -15.40 -14.65 3.53
C GLU A 28 -15.01 -15.31 2.20
N ALA A 29 -14.58 -14.51 1.24
CA ALA A 29 -13.83 -15.06 0.12
C ALA A 29 -12.47 -15.59 0.62
N GLN A 30 -11.87 -16.55 -0.07
CA GLN A 30 -10.49 -16.96 0.21
C GLN A 30 -9.64 -15.70 0.28
N ALA A 31 -8.98 -15.49 1.44
CA ALA A 31 -8.21 -14.28 1.64
C ALA A 31 -7.19 -14.12 0.51
N PRO A 32 -7.25 -13.05 -0.29
CA PRO A 32 -6.25 -12.80 -1.33
C PRO A 32 -4.85 -12.87 -0.73
N ALA A 33 -3.86 -13.22 -1.53
CA ALA A 33 -2.46 -13.21 -1.11
C ALA A 33 -2.05 -11.90 -0.44
N LEU A 34 -2.69 -10.78 -0.84
CA LEU A 34 -2.58 -9.46 -0.22
C LEU A 34 -2.98 -9.43 1.27
N ARG A 35 -3.89 -10.29 1.72
CA ARG A 35 -4.37 -10.32 3.11
C ARG A 35 -3.68 -11.36 3.98
N ARG A 36 -2.75 -12.15 3.43
CA ARG A 36 -1.94 -13.04 4.27
C ARG A 36 -1.19 -12.21 5.31
N HIS A 37 -1.26 -12.64 6.58
CA HIS A 37 -0.64 -11.93 7.70
C HIS A 37 -1.04 -10.45 7.79
N ALA A 38 -2.32 -10.13 7.56
CA ALA A 38 -2.86 -8.77 7.69
C ALA A 38 -2.76 -8.21 9.12
N ASP A 39 -2.58 -9.08 10.11
CA ASP A 39 -2.30 -8.77 11.52
C ASP A 39 -0.89 -8.22 11.75
N ARG A 40 0.07 -8.52 10.86
CA ARG A 40 1.45 -8.05 10.96
C ARG A 40 1.64 -6.70 10.30
N ALA A 41 2.43 -5.82 10.92
CA ALA A 41 2.80 -4.53 10.34
C ALA A 41 3.73 -4.69 9.12
N TYR A 42 4.66 -5.64 9.20
CA TYR A 42 5.56 -5.98 8.11
C TYR A 42 6.00 -7.44 8.18
N TRP A 43 6.22 -8.01 7.02
CA TRP A 43 6.79 -9.33 6.84
C TRP A 43 7.34 -9.48 5.43
N SER A 44 8.17 -10.48 5.21
CA SER A 44 8.77 -10.73 3.90
C SER A 44 8.68 -12.20 3.51
N GLU A 45 8.63 -12.44 2.21
CA GLU A 45 8.74 -13.77 1.61
C GLU A 45 9.71 -13.74 0.43
N HIS A 46 10.37 -14.86 0.19
CA HIS A 46 11.20 -15.05 -0.99
C HIS A 46 10.54 -16.06 -1.92
N LEU A 47 10.15 -15.58 -3.10
CA LEU A 47 9.57 -16.38 -4.17
C LEU A 47 10.71 -17.02 -4.99
N ALA A 48 11.16 -18.19 -4.56
CA ALA A 48 12.36 -18.85 -5.13
C ALA A 48 12.26 -19.08 -6.65
N ALA A 49 11.09 -19.50 -7.14
CA ALA A 49 10.86 -19.75 -8.58
C ALA A 49 11.03 -18.49 -9.44
N ALA A 50 10.75 -17.30 -8.89
CA ALA A 50 10.89 -16.02 -9.58
C ALA A 50 12.13 -15.24 -9.14
N ASN A 51 12.94 -15.79 -8.23
CA ASN A 51 14.05 -15.10 -7.56
C ASN A 51 13.69 -13.68 -7.12
N THR A 52 12.54 -13.54 -6.46
CA THR A 52 11.96 -12.25 -6.06
C THR A 52 11.74 -12.23 -4.56
N THR A 53 12.16 -11.16 -3.88
CA THR A 53 11.80 -10.89 -2.50
C THR A 53 10.63 -9.91 -2.48
N VAL A 54 9.56 -10.28 -1.76
CA VAL A 54 8.39 -9.44 -1.53
C VAL A 54 8.35 -9.05 -0.07
N VAL A 55 8.25 -7.77 0.20
CA VAL A 55 8.05 -7.21 1.54
C VAL A 55 6.65 -6.61 1.60
N ARG A 56 5.81 -7.13 2.48
CA ARG A 56 4.52 -6.53 2.82
C ARG A 56 4.76 -5.55 3.96
N TYR A 57 4.50 -4.28 3.73
CA TYR A 57 4.58 -3.22 4.72
C TYR A 57 3.19 -2.64 4.96
N ASN A 58 2.41 -3.33 5.81
CA ASN A 58 0.99 -3.07 6.02
C ASN A 58 0.73 -1.85 6.93
N ALA A 59 1.68 -1.53 7.81
CA ALA A 59 1.56 -0.36 8.69
C ALA A 59 2.95 0.08 9.19
N ALA A 60 3.12 1.38 9.39
CA ALA A 60 4.30 1.96 10.01
C ALA A 60 4.17 1.91 11.55
N ARG A 61 4.33 0.73 12.13
CA ARG A 61 4.26 0.49 13.58
C ARG A 61 5.33 -0.49 14.03
N TRP A 62 5.57 -0.54 15.34
CA TRP A 62 6.50 -1.48 15.93
C TRP A 62 5.95 -2.92 15.94
N GLU A 63 6.82 -3.87 15.75
CA GLU A 63 6.62 -5.30 15.92
C GLU A 63 7.69 -5.85 16.89
N ALA A 64 7.70 -7.16 17.13
CA ALA A 64 8.72 -7.82 17.96
C ALA A 64 10.15 -7.62 17.41
N GLU A 65 10.32 -7.71 16.08
CA GLU A 65 11.54 -7.29 15.39
C GLU A 65 11.43 -5.81 15.08
N ALA A 66 12.40 -4.99 15.52
CA ALA A 66 12.38 -3.56 15.25
C ALA A 66 12.40 -3.25 13.74
N PRO A 67 11.68 -2.20 13.25
CA PRO A 67 11.65 -1.86 11.83
C PRO A 67 13.03 -1.70 11.19
N ALA A 68 13.97 -1.08 11.91
CA ALA A 68 15.33 -0.88 11.41
C ALA A 68 16.08 -2.21 11.20
N ASP A 69 15.95 -3.15 12.14
CA ASP A 69 16.59 -4.47 12.06
C ASP A 69 15.95 -5.32 10.97
N PHE A 70 14.61 -5.27 10.86
CA PHE A 70 13.87 -5.95 9.81
C PHE A 70 14.33 -5.49 8.41
N TRP A 71 14.34 -4.19 8.13
CA TRP A 71 14.73 -3.67 6.83
C TRP A 71 16.18 -3.96 6.51
N LYS A 72 17.10 -3.79 7.50
CA LYS A 72 18.51 -4.13 7.35
C LYS A 72 18.71 -5.60 6.98
N ARG A 73 18.03 -6.51 7.68
CA ARG A 73 18.09 -7.95 7.43
C ARG A 73 17.56 -8.30 6.05
N VAL A 74 16.35 -7.86 5.70
CA VAL A 74 15.68 -8.24 4.44
C VAL A 74 16.43 -7.71 3.21
N ILE A 75 16.97 -6.49 3.29
CA ILE A 75 17.79 -5.90 2.22
C ILE A 75 19.09 -6.71 2.06
N ALA A 76 19.80 -7.01 3.14
CA ALA A 76 21.02 -7.80 3.10
C ALA A 76 20.80 -9.22 2.55
N GLU A 77 19.71 -9.89 2.96
CA GLU A 77 19.32 -11.20 2.43
C GLU A 77 19.03 -11.15 0.92
N ALA A 78 18.32 -10.12 0.46
CA ALA A 78 17.99 -9.94 -0.95
C ALA A 78 19.25 -9.68 -1.79
N GLU A 79 20.18 -8.88 -1.30
CA GLU A 79 21.48 -8.63 -1.94
C GLU A 79 22.33 -9.89 -2.01
N ALA A 80 22.42 -10.64 -0.90
CA ALA A 80 23.18 -11.90 -0.85
C ALA A 80 22.64 -12.93 -1.85
N LYS A 81 21.32 -13.01 -2.00
CA LYS A 81 20.65 -13.89 -2.98
C LYS A 81 20.70 -13.36 -4.40
N LYS A 82 21.18 -12.15 -4.62
CA LYS A 82 21.14 -11.49 -5.94
C LYS A 82 19.76 -11.57 -6.57
N VAL A 83 18.71 -11.21 -5.77
CA VAL A 83 17.35 -11.28 -6.27
C VAL A 83 17.17 -10.49 -7.57
N SER A 84 16.37 -11.04 -8.47
CA SER A 84 16.05 -10.37 -9.74
C SER A 84 15.12 -9.19 -9.53
N ARG A 85 14.23 -9.29 -8.54
CA ARG A 85 13.28 -8.23 -8.18
C ARG A 85 13.13 -8.12 -6.66
N PHE A 86 12.98 -6.89 -6.20
CA PHE A 86 12.62 -6.56 -4.82
C PHE A 86 11.32 -5.75 -4.84
N VAL A 87 10.30 -6.25 -4.18
CA VAL A 87 8.96 -5.65 -4.19
C VAL A 87 8.62 -5.16 -2.80
N VAL A 88 8.29 -3.88 -2.66
CA VAL A 88 7.72 -3.29 -1.45
C VAL A 88 6.22 -3.10 -1.67
N ASP A 89 5.40 -3.78 -0.90
CA ASP A 89 3.94 -3.67 -1.00
C ASP A 89 3.39 -2.73 0.07
N LEU A 90 2.92 -1.57 -0.37
CA LEU A 90 2.30 -0.53 0.45
C LEU A 90 0.77 -0.50 0.30
N ARG A 91 0.16 -1.41 -0.48
CA ARG A 91 -1.27 -1.35 -0.81
C ARG A 91 -2.19 -1.39 0.41
N ALA A 92 -1.76 -2.05 1.50
CA ALA A 92 -2.52 -2.11 2.76
C ALA A 92 -2.06 -1.06 3.79
N ASN A 93 -1.05 -0.25 3.48
CA ASN A 93 -0.45 0.68 4.45
C ASN A 93 -1.26 1.98 4.55
N SER A 94 -2.15 2.04 5.53
CA SER A 94 -2.96 3.22 5.83
C SER A 94 -2.26 4.22 6.77
N GLY A 95 -1.01 3.96 7.18
CA GLY A 95 -0.23 4.90 7.97
C GLY A 95 0.44 4.33 9.21
N GLY A 96 0.65 5.20 10.20
CA GLY A 96 1.35 4.95 11.46
C GLY A 96 2.43 5.99 11.72
N ASP A 97 3.52 5.59 12.37
CA ASP A 97 4.66 6.47 12.68
C ASP A 97 5.55 6.64 11.45
N ASN A 98 5.55 7.84 10.88
CA ASN A 98 6.34 8.19 9.71
C ASN A 98 7.87 8.00 9.93
N GLY A 99 8.37 8.17 11.16
CA GLY A 99 9.78 7.96 11.47
C GLY A 99 10.29 6.55 11.19
N LEU A 100 9.40 5.56 11.20
CA LEU A 100 9.73 4.16 10.96
C LEU A 100 9.95 3.82 9.47
N ASN A 101 9.65 4.74 8.55
CA ASN A 101 9.92 4.58 7.11
C ASN A 101 11.40 4.76 6.77
N LYS A 102 12.11 5.56 7.57
CA LYS A 102 13.50 5.97 7.28
C LYS A 102 14.47 4.79 6.99
N PRO A 103 14.51 3.71 7.79
CA PRO A 103 15.42 2.59 7.51
C PRO A 103 15.16 1.90 6.16
N MET A 104 13.90 1.81 5.75
CA MET A 104 13.52 1.28 4.44
C MET A 104 14.07 2.15 3.30
N VAL A 105 13.75 3.43 3.34
CA VAL A 105 14.11 4.36 2.26
C VAL A 105 15.63 4.50 2.14
N GLU A 106 16.32 4.70 3.25
CA GLU A 106 17.78 4.82 3.26
C GLU A 106 18.48 3.53 2.82
N GLY A 107 18.02 2.38 3.30
CA GLY A 107 18.57 1.08 2.94
C GLY A 107 18.40 0.77 1.46
N LEU A 108 17.20 0.98 0.91
CA LEU A 108 16.94 0.75 -0.52
C LEU A 108 17.69 1.74 -1.40
N ARG A 109 17.73 3.02 -1.02
CA ARG A 109 18.51 4.04 -1.76
C ARG A 109 19.99 3.70 -1.82
N ALA A 110 20.56 3.22 -0.72
CA ALA A 110 21.99 2.89 -0.60
C ALA A 110 22.35 1.59 -1.35
N SER A 111 21.40 0.72 -1.60
CA SER A 111 21.64 -0.56 -2.28
C SER A 111 21.87 -0.35 -3.78
N ALA A 112 23.10 -0.44 -4.25
CA ALA A 112 23.41 -0.35 -5.67
C ALA A 112 22.77 -1.49 -6.48
N TRP A 113 22.54 -2.65 -5.87
CA TRP A 113 21.92 -3.80 -6.52
C TRP A 113 20.39 -3.64 -6.63
N LEU A 114 19.72 -3.37 -5.52
CA LEU A 114 18.26 -3.30 -5.49
C LEU A 114 17.74 -2.01 -6.14
N ASN A 115 18.45 -0.89 -5.97
CA ASN A 115 18.09 0.41 -6.55
C ASN A 115 18.54 0.56 -8.02
N ALA A 116 18.74 -0.54 -8.73
CA ALA A 116 18.99 -0.52 -10.17
C ALA A 116 17.66 -0.51 -10.94
N PRO A 117 17.62 0.12 -12.14
CA PRO A 117 16.41 0.10 -12.98
C PRO A 117 15.89 -1.32 -13.21
N GLY A 118 14.58 -1.52 -13.11
CA GLY A 118 13.93 -2.81 -13.33
C GLY A 118 14.05 -3.82 -12.17
N ARG A 119 14.64 -3.44 -11.02
CA ARG A 119 14.80 -4.33 -9.86
C ARG A 119 13.91 -3.99 -8.68
N LEU A 120 13.69 -2.71 -8.41
CA LEU A 120 12.86 -2.25 -7.31
C LEU A 120 11.46 -1.89 -7.79
N TYR A 121 10.48 -2.50 -7.17
CA TYR A 121 9.07 -2.24 -7.45
C TYR A 121 8.34 -1.85 -6.17
N VAL A 122 7.38 -0.94 -6.28
CA VAL A 122 6.52 -0.52 -5.17
C VAL A 122 5.07 -0.74 -5.58
N LEU A 123 4.39 -1.63 -4.86
CA LEU A 123 2.96 -1.82 -5.07
C LEU A 123 2.21 -0.79 -4.24
N VAL A 124 1.36 -0.02 -4.90
CA VAL A 124 0.53 1.02 -4.28
C VAL A 124 -0.94 0.81 -4.62
N GLY A 125 -1.81 1.43 -3.84
CA GLY A 125 -3.25 1.34 -4.04
C GLY A 125 -4.01 2.34 -3.20
N ARG A 126 -5.33 2.33 -3.29
CA ARG A 126 -6.23 3.32 -2.67
C ARG A 126 -6.15 3.40 -1.14
N ALA A 127 -5.66 2.36 -0.48
CA ALA A 127 -5.43 2.40 0.97
C ALA A 127 -4.00 2.83 1.35
N THR A 128 -3.10 3.10 0.38
CA THR A 128 -1.79 3.70 0.65
C THR A 128 -1.99 5.14 1.08
N PHE A 129 -1.86 5.41 2.39
CA PHE A 129 -2.26 6.67 2.99
C PHE A 129 -1.36 7.06 4.16
N SER A 130 -1.36 8.33 4.60
CA SER A 130 -0.64 8.85 5.76
C SER A 130 0.85 8.46 5.74
N ALA A 131 1.40 7.80 6.76
CA ALA A 131 2.80 7.35 6.74
C ALA A 131 3.12 6.40 5.57
N GLY A 132 2.13 5.61 5.09
CA GLY A 132 2.28 4.83 3.86
C GLY A 132 2.42 5.71 2.61
N MET A 133 1.70 6.84 2.57
CA MET A 133 1.86 7.85 1.52
C MET A 133 3.22 8.51 1.54
N ASN A 134 3.71 8.88 2.73
CA ASN A 134 5.05 9.43 2.89
C ASN A 134 6.13 8.42 2.46
N ALA A 135 5.96 7.14 2.80
CA ALA A 135 6.85 6.06 2.33
C ALA A 135 6.87 5.98 0.80
N ALA A 136 5.70 6.03 0.16
CA ALA A 136 5.60 6.03 -1.30
C ALA A 136 6.27 7.27 -1.92
N ALA A 137 6.01 8.46 -1.38
CA ALA A 137 6.62 9.71 -1.86
C ALA A 137 8.14 9.71 -1.71
N ASP A 138 8.67 9.24 -0.57
CA ASP A 138 10.10 9.14 -0.34
C ASP A 138 10.76 8.13 -1.27
N LEU A 139 10.15 6.96 -1.48
CA LEU A 139 10.66 5.97 -2.44
C LEU A 139 10.63 6.50 -3.88
N ALA A 140 9.59 7.24 -4.27
CA ALA A 140 9.49 7.84 -5.59
C ALA A 140 10.59 8.89 -5.83
N ARG A 141 10.91 9.69 -4.80
CA ARG A 141 11.91 10.76 -4.88
C ARG A 141 13.34 10.23 -4.80
N GLU A 142 13.58 9.22 -3.96
CA GLU A 142 14.95 8.83 -3.56
C GLU A 142 15.45 7.55 -4.22
N THR A 143 14.59 6.84 -4.95
CA THR A 143 14.94 5.56 -5.56
C THR A 143 14.57 5.50 -7.05
N LYS A 144 14.99 4.42 -7.71
CA LYS A 144 14.61 4.10 -9.10
C LYS A 144 13.46 3.11 -9.16
N ALA A 145 12.61 3.10 -8.14
CA ALA A 145 11.50 2.18 -8.03
C ALA A 145 10.46 2.39 -9.14
N THR A 146 9.95 1.29 -9.67
CA THR A 146 8.78 1.30 -10.56
C THR A 146 7.52 1.07 -9.73
N PHE A 147 6.58 2.00 -9.80
CA PHE A 147 5.30 1.92 -9.08
C PHE A 147 4.28 1.14 -9.90
N VAL A 148 3.58 0.20 -9.25
CA VAL A 148 2.62 -0.71 -9.88
C VAL A 148 1.37 -0.82 -9.01
N GLY A 149 0.19 -0.95 -9.62
CA GLY A 149 -1.09 -1.12 -8.94
C GLY A 149 -2.07 -0.01 -9.23
N GLU A 150 -2.79 0.47 -8.22
CA GLU A 150 -3.74 1.57 -8.34
C GLU A 150 -3.12 2.89 -7.81
N PRO A 151 -3.69 4.06 -8.16
CA PRO A 151 -3.30 5.34 -7.55
C PRO A 151 -3.35 5.28 -6.01
N THR A 152 -2.45 6.02 -5.35
CA THR A 152 -2.44 6.11 -3.88
C THR A 152 -3.69 6.81 -3.35
N GLY A 153 -4.00 6.59 -2.07
CA GLY A 153 -5.21 7.11 -1.41
C GLY A 153 -5.17 8.60 -1.05
N SER A 154 -4.05 9.27 -1.26
CA SER A 154 -3.94 10.73 -1.06
C SER A 154 -2.86 11.34 -1.93
N SER A 155 -2.81 12.67 -1.94
CA SER A 155 -1.78 13.45 -2.61
C SER A 155 -0.42 13.31 -1.90
N PRO A 156 0.71 13.47 -2.60
CA PRO A 156 2.03 13.46 -1.97
C PRO A 156 2.23 14.65 -1.02
N ASN A 157 1.53 15.75 -1.26
CA ASN A 157 1.49 16.91 -0.36
C ASN A 157 0.12 16.97 0.32
N PHE A 158 0.05 16.68 1.62
CA PHE A 158 -1.23 16.59 2.33
C PHE A 158 -1.17 17.12 3.77
N ALA A 159 -2.33 17.47 4.31
CA ALA A 159 -2.48 17.81 5.73
C ALA A 159 -2.87 16.56 6.53
N GLY A 160 -2.17 16.30 7.62
CA GLY A 160 -2.36 15.15 8.50
C GLY A 160 -2.20 15.50 9.99
N GLU A 161 -1.87 14.51 10.82
CA GLU A 161 -1.86 14.62 12.28
C GLU A 161 -3.21 15.15 12.79
N ALA A 162 -4.26 14.41 12.50
CA ALA A 162 -5.62 14.84 12.76
C ALA A 162 -6.00 14.63 14.23
N SER A 163 -6.57 15.67 14.85
CA SER A 163 -7.09 15.63 16.21
C SER A 163 -8.61 15.80 16.20
N PRO A 164 -9.35 15.04 17.03
CA PRO A 164 -10.79 15.24 17.16
C PRO A 164 -11.10 16.50 17.93
N VAL A 165 -12.04 17.27 17.43
CA VAL A 165 -12.61 18.46 18.06
C VAL A 165 -14.11 18.23 18.25
N THR A 166 -14.59 18.26 19.49
CA THR A 166 -16.02 18.13 19.77
C THR A 166 -16.72 19.48 19.64
N LEU A 167 -17.74 19.55 18.82
CA LEU A 167 -18.57 20.75 18.65
C LEU A 167 -19.48 20.89 19.85
N PRO A 168 -19.40 22.03 20.60
CA PRO A 168 -20.04 22.16 21.93
C PRO A 168 -21.56 22.10 21.88
N CYS A 169 -22.18 22.56 20.80
CA CYS A 169 -23.64 22.63 20.71
C CYS A 169 -24.28 21.30 20.27
N SER A 170 -23.61 20.49 19.41
CA SER A 170 -24.21 19.29 18.84
C SER A 170 -23.59 18.00 19.37
N GLY A 171 -22.45 18.06 20.04
CA GLY A 171 -21.66 16.90 20.44
C GLY A 171 -20.99 16.15 19.26
N LEU A 172 -21.16 16.62 18.04
CA LEU A 172 -20.50 16.04 16.87
C LEU A 172 -18.99 16.23 16.96
N GLN A 173 -18.25 15.23 16.49
CA GLN A 173 -16.80 15.33 16.37
C GLN A 173 -16.41 15.72 14.95
N ALA A 174 -15.57 16.76 14.84
CA ALA A 174 -14.85 17.12 13.65
C ALA A 174 -13.40 16.69 13.80
N ILE A 175 -12.76 16.30 12.70
CA ILE A 175 -11.33 15.97 12.68
C ILE A 175 -10.59 17.10 11.98
N VAL A 176 -9.61 17.68 12.66
CA VAL A 176 -8.84 18.81 12.15
C VAL A 176 -7.37 18.43 12.06
N SER A 177 -6.83 18.49 10.83
CA SER A 177 -5.40 18.26 10.59
C SER A 177 -4.58 19.46 11.08
N SER A 178 -3.47 19.16 11.78
CA SER A 178 -2.59 20.18 12.39
C SER A 178 -1.21 20.29 11.74
N ARG A 179 -0.86 19.34 10.85
CA ARG A 179 0.47 19.27 10.23
C ARG A 179 0.37 19.10 8.72
N TYR A 180 1.20 19.85 8.00
CA TYR A 180 1.38 19.67 6.57
C TYR A 180 2.58 18.77 6.28
N PHE A 181 2.40 17.75 5.45
CA PHE A 181 3.43 16.87 4.96
C PHE A 181 3.71 17.19 3.50
N GLN A 182 4.96 17.50 3.20
CA GLN A 182 5.44 17.83 1.86
C GLN A 182 6.28 16.66 1.34
N GLY A 183 5.68 15.77 0.56
CA GLY A 183 6.34 14.59 -0.03
C GLY A 183 6.88 14.82 -1.45
N SER A 184 6.48 15.94 -2.10
CA SER A 184 6.93 16.33 -3.44
C SER A 184 7.20 17.83 -3.54
N ASP A 185 7.38 18.37 -4.75
CA ASP A 185 7.54 19.81 -4.97
C ASP A 185 6.37 20.60 -4.35
N PRO A 186 6.60 21.75 -3.69
CA PRO A 186 5.53 22.55 -3.08
C PRO A 186 4.44 22.99 -4.05
N THR A 187 4.73 23.05 -5.34
CA THR A 187 3.77 23.42 -6.40
C THR A 187 3.02 22.23 -6.97
N ASP A 188 3.40 21.01 -6.60
CA ASP A 188 2.71 19.79 -7.04
C ASP A 188 1.28 19.77 -6.50
N ARG A 189 0.32 19.63 -7.42
CA ARG A 189 -1.12 19.56 -7.16
C ARG A 189 -1.70 18.19 -7.47
N SER A 190 -0.85 17.19 -7.64
CA SER A 190 -1.28 15.81 -7.88
C SER A 190 -2.16 15.33 -6.74
N LEU A 191 -3.28 14.70 -7.07
CA LEU A 191 -4.22 14.15 -6.08
C LEU A 191 -3.74 12.81 -5.50
N TRP A 192 -2.80 12.15 -6.19
CA TRP A 192 -2.23 10.85 -5.83
C TRP A 192 -0.87 10.67 -6.54
N ILE A 193 -0.11 9.67 -6.12
CA ILE A 193 0.98 9.13 -6.94
C ILE A 193 0.36 8.10 -7.91
N ALA A 194 0.46 8.39 -9.21
CA ALA A 194 0.03 7.45 -10.23
C ALA A 194 1.07 6.34 -10.40
N PRO A 195 0.67 5.05 -10.45
CA PRO A 195 1.59 3.99 -10.79
C PRO A 195 2.05 4.10 -12.26
N ALA A 196 3.29 3.70 -12.52
CA ALA A 196 3.82 3.60 -13.89
C ALA A 196 3.14 2.46 -14.67
N LEU A 197 2.71 1.41 -13.95
CA LEU A 197 1.92 0.31 -14.49
C LEU A 197 0.62 0.22 -13.69
N LEU A 198 -0.47 0.69 -14.30
CA LEU A 198 -1.80 0.60 -13.70
C LEU A 198 -2.30 -0.85 -13.75
N VAL A 199 -2.63 -1.40 -12.59
CA VAL A 199 -3.21 -2.73 -12.46
C VAL A 199 -4.36 -2.63 -11.44
N GLU A 200 -5.57 -2.59 -11.94
CA GLU A 200 -6.78 -2.60 -11.10
C GLU A 200 -7.20 -4.05 -10.84
N PRO A 201 -7.45 -4.44 -9.57
CA PRO A 201 -7.90 -5.79 -9.26
C PRO A 201 -9.33 -6.01 -9.78
N ALA A 202 -9.55 -7.08 -10.53
CA ALA A 202 -10.88 -7.50 -10.92
C ALA A 202 -11.55 -8.32 -9.79
N TYR A 203 -12.87 -8.40 -9.81
CA TYR A 203 -13.62 -9.23 -8.86
C TYR A 203 -13.16 -10.69 -8.88
N GLN A 204 -12.87 -11.23 -10.07
CA GLN A 204 -12.35 -12.60 -10.25
C GLN A 204 -10.98 -12.79 -9.57
N ASP A 205 -10.10 -11.80 -9.62
CA ASP A 205 -8.80 -11.87 -8.94
C ASP A 205 -9.00 -11.97 -7.42
N TRP A 206 -9.92 -11.16 -6.90
CA TRP A 206 -10.23 -11.16 -5.47
C TRP A 206 -10.86 -12.50 -5.01
N THR A 207 -11.81 -13.06 -5.76
CA THR A 207 -12.49 -14.31 -5.41
C THR A 207 -11.60 -15.54 -5.56
N SER A 208 -10.65 -15.53 -6.49
CA SER A 208 -9.68 -16.61 -6.73
C SER A 208 -8.41 -16.49 -5.90
N GLY A 209 -8.27 -15.42 -5.10
CA GLY A 209 -7.07 -15.17 -4.30
C GLY A 209 -5.83 -14.79 -5.11
N ARG A 210 -6.00 -14.37 -6.36
CA ARG A 210 -4.90 -13.90 -7.22
C ARG A 210 -4.41 -12.52 -6.79
N ASP A 211 -3.13 -12.27 -7.00
CA ASP A 211 -2.51 -10.96 -6.80
C ASP A 211 -2.09 -10.38 -8.15
N ALA A 212 -3.05 -9.76 -8.85
CA ALA A 212 -2.85 -9.26 -10.21
C ALA A 212 -1.66 -8.27 -10.31
N ALA A 213 -1.45 -7.41 -9.31
CA ALA A 213 -0.35 -6.45 -9.32
C ALA A 213 1.01 -7.13 -9.12
N LEU A 214 1.10 -8.10 -8.21
CA LEU A 214 2.34 -8.87 -8.06
C LEU A 214 2.61 -9.73 -9.30
N GLU A 215 1.60 -10.39 -9.85
CA GLU A 215 1.72 -11.18 -11.09
C GLU A 215 2.19 -10.30 -12.26
N ALA A 216 1.67 -9.06 -12.38
CA ALA A 216 2.12 -8.12 -13.40
C ALA A 216 3.61 -7.78 -13.24
N VAL A 217 4.11 -7.56 -12.01
CA VAL A 217 5.55 -7.36 -11.74
C VAL A 217 6.35 -8.59 -12.16
N LEU A 218 5.88 -9.80 -11.81
CA LEU A 218 6.59 -11.04 -12.12
C LEU A 218 6.63 -11.33 -13.62
N ALA A 219 5.68 -10.83 -14.39
CA ALA A 219 5.62 -10.98 -15.85
C ALA A 219 6.53 -10.00 -16.61
N LEU A 220 7.02 -8.93 -15.96
CA LEU A 220 7.92 -7.98 -16.61
C LEU A 220 9.25 -8.66 -17.01
N PRO A 221 9.93 -8.19 -18.07
CA PRO A 221 11.27 -8.67 -18.39
C PRO A 221 12.24 -8.52 -17.22
N LEU A 222 13.17 -9.45 -17.09
CA LEU A 222 14.28 -9.31 -16.13
C LEU A 222 15.25 -8.22 -16.60
N PRO A 223 15.84 -7.44 -15.67
CA PRO A 223 16.80 -6.40 -15.98
C PRO A 223 18.13 -6.96 -16.46
#